data_b3258e7ddcda5ec082fe9347dd96e66f
#
_entry.id   b3258e7ddcda5ec082fe9347dd96e66f
#
_cell.length_a   1.000
_cell.length_b   1.000
_cell.length_c   1.000
_cell.angle_alpha   90.00
_cell.angle_beta   90.00
_cell.angle_gamma   90.00
#
_symmetry.space_group_name_H-M   'P 1'
#
loop_
_entity.id
_entity.type
_entity.pdbx_description
1 polymer ?
#
loop_
_entity_poly.entity_id
_entity_poly.type
_entity_poly.pdbx_seq_one_letter_code
_entity_poly.pdbx_strand_id
1 'polypeptide(L)'
;MNDVDAYLLANCGADGRKPRVVCLPTAAGQEGDASVNRWSKMGVEHFTRLGADVVAVPVTDADSANDESHAAAVEEADVVYFSGGNPMYLHQIMKDSLVWKSAQRVWERGGVYAGCSAGAMILGSEVPDFRAMGLRSVPVFGVVPTAFVIPHFDAFPMMWKPLLFALRKRLRAGETLLGVDEDTAVVGTLGGEWTVMGKSQAHLFTKDGERTYAVGETFSLGQ
;
A
#
# COMPACT_ATOMS: atom_id res chain seq x y z
N MET A 1 -9.00 -7.99 -9.04
CA MET A 1 -7.78 -7.14 -9.06
C MET A 1 -7.09 -7.08 -10.42
N ASN A 2 -7.23 -8.10 -11.32
CA ASN A 2 -6.51 -8.09 -12.61
C ASN A 2 -6.65 -6.77 -13.41
N ASP A 3 -7.85 -6.19 -13.47
CA ASP A 3 -8.10 -4.94 -14.21
C ASP A 3 -7.41 -3.73 -13.57
N VAL A 4 -7.31 -3.71 -12.23
CA VAL A 4 -6.57 -2.68 -11.48
C VAL A 4 -5.09 -2.77 -11.80
N ASP A 5 -4.52 -3.97 -11.68
CA ASP A 5 -3.09 -4.17 -11.89
C ASP A 5 -2.71 -3.96 -13.37
N ALA A 6 -3.57 -4.36 -14.31
CA ALA A 6 -3.40 -4.04 -15.73
C ALA A 6 -3.43 -2.52 -16.00
N TYR A 7 -4.32 -1.78 -15.32
CA TYR A 7 -4.36 -0.32 -15.39
C TYR A 7 -3.05 0.30 -14.86
N LEU A 8 -2.53 -0.19 -13.73
CA LEU A 8 -1.25 0.30 -13.18
C LEU A 8 -0.10 0.05 -14.17
N LEU A 9 -0.03 -1.15 -14.76
CA LEU A 9 0.98 -1.48 -15.77
C LEU A 9 0.89 -0.61 -17.03
N ALA A 10 -0.32 -0.25 -17.45
CA ALA A 10 -0.54 0.62 -18.61
C ALA A 10 -0.18 2.08 -18.33
N ASN A 11 -0.12 2.50 -17.05
CA ASN A 11 0.08 3.90 -16.65
C ASN A 11 1.35 4.10 -15.80
N CYS A 12 2.33 3.20 -15.86
CA CYS A 12 3.55 3.26 -15.05
C CYS A 12 4.75 3.96 -15.75
N GLY A 13 4.51 4.64 -16.88
CA GLY A 13 5.59 5.35 -17.61
C GLY A 13 6.54 4.44 -18.38
N ALA A 14 6.13 3.20 -18.70
CA ALA A 14 6.97 2.26 -19.44
C ALA A 14 7.15 2.60 -20.94
N ASP A 15 6.38 3.58 -21.48
CA ASP A 15 6.53 4.15 -22.82
C ASP A 15 6.63 3.11 -23.95
N GLY A 16 5.73 2.11 -23.93
CA GLY A 16 5.63 1.08 -24.96
C GLY A 16 6.61 -0.10 -24.80
N ARG A 17 7.52 -0.07 -23.84
CA ARG A 17 8.30 -1.24 -23.44
C ARG A 17 7.54 -2.10 -22.43
N LYS A 18 8.03 -3.31 -22.21
CA LYS A 18 7.46 -4.20 -21.19
C LYS A 18 7.67 -3.60 -19.80
N PRO A 19 6.60 -3.35 -18.99
CA PRO A 19 6.75 -2.80 -17.63
C PRO A 19 7.58 -3.72 -16.73
N ARG A 20 8.48 -3.13 -15.93
CA ARG A 20 9.25 -3.86 -14.93
C ARG A 20 8.60 -3.69 -13.56
N VAL A 21 8.23 -4.82 -12.95
CA VAL A 21 7.61 -4.86 -11.62
C VAL A 21 8.58 -5.47 -10.61
N VAL A 22 8.79 -4.79 -9.51
CA VAL A 22 9.52 -5.34 -8.36
C VAL A 22 8.53 -5.62 -7.23
N CYS A 23 8.48 -6.89 -6.80
CA CYS A 23 7.65 -7.33 -5.68
C CYS A 23 8.48 -7.43 -4.40
N LEU A 24 8.05 -6.76 -3.34
CA LEU A 24 8.71 -6.69 -2.03
C LEU A 24 7.85 -7.42 -0.97
N PRO A 25 8.24 -8.62 -0.51
CA PRO A 25 7.50 -9.41 0.47
C PRO A 25 7.80 -9.03 1.93
N THR A 26 8.40 -7.88 2.16
CA THR A 26 8.97 -7.42 3.44
C THR A 26 8.00 -7.52 4.61
N ALA A 27 6.72 -7.21 4.40
CA ALA A 27 5.71 -7.28 5.46
C ALA A 27 5.55 -8.69 6.07
N ALA A 28 5.92 -9.74 5.31
CA ALA A 28 5.88 -11.14 5.73
C ALA A 28 7.21 -11.63 6.34
N GLY A 29 8.22 -10.78 6.47
CA GLY A 29 9.57 -11.18 6.91
C GLY A 29 9.62 -11.86 8.27
N GLN A 30 8.70 -11.54 9.19
CA GLN A 30 8.59 -12.21 10.50
C GLN A 30 7.80 -13.54 10.46
N GLU A 31 7.16 -13.87 9.36
CA GLU A 31 6.35 -15.09 9.22
C GLU A 31 7.19 -16.29 8.76
N GLY A 32 8.46 -16.06 8.48
CA GLY A 32 9.42 -17.09 8.02
C GLY A 32 9.45 -17.25 6.49
N ASP A 33 10.47 -17.96 6.01
CA ASP A 33 10.81 -18.09 4.59
C ASP A 33 9.66 -18.64 3.73
N ALA A 34 8.85 -19.54 4.29
CA ALA A 34 7.71 -20.11 3.57
C ALA A 34 6.68 -19.04 3.18
N SER A 35 6.42 -18.07 4.06
CA SER A 35 5.51 -16.97 3.77
C SER A 35 6.12 -15.97 2.79
N VAL A 36 7.38 -15.60 3.00
CA VAL A 36 8.14 -14.72 2.09
C VAL A 36 8.16 -15.30 0.67
N ASN A 37 8.49 -16.58 0.53
CA ASN A 37 8.53 -17.28 -0.76
C ASN A 37 7.14 -17.35 -1.41
N ARG A 38 6.09 -17.58 -0.63
CA ARG A 38 4.71 -17.59 -1.12
C ARG A 38 4.31 -16.23 -1.71
N TRP A 39 4.56 -15.13 -0.98
CA TRP A 39 4.25 -13.79 -1.46
C TRP A 39 5.07 -13.41 -2.69
N SER A 40 6.37 -13.75 -2.71
CA SER A 40 7.25 -13.56 -3.86
C SER A 40 6.73 -14.29 -5.10
N LYS A 41 6.41 -15.58 -4.95
CA LYS A 41 5.89 -16.41 -6.04
C LYS A 41 4.55 -15.88 -6.56
N MET A 42 3.62 -15.54 -5.66
CA MET A 42 2.31 -14.99 -6.04
C MET A 42 2.45 -13.71 -6.85
N GLY A 43 3.29 -12.77 -6.40
CA GLY A 43 3.53 -11.52 -7.12
C GLY A 43 4.16 -11.76 -8.50
N VAL A 44 5.20 -12.59 -8.58
CA VAL A 44 5.87 -12.93 -9.85
C VAL A 44 4.90 -13.58 -10.83
N GLU A 45 4.16 -14.60 -10.40
CA GLU A 45 3.19 -15.29 -11.26
C GLU A 45 2.07 -14.37 -11.73
N HIS A 46 1.56 -13.51 -10.83
CA HIS A 46 0.47 -12.59 -11.12
C HIS A 46 0.86 -11.57 -12.19
N PHE A 47 1.91 -10.78 -11.95
CA PHE A 47 2.30 -9.73 -12.87
C PHE A 47 2.95 -10.25 -14.17
N THR A 48 3.60 -11.42 -14.13
CA THR A 48 4.07 -12.08 -15.36
C THR A 48 2.89 -12.47 -16.26
N ARG A 49 1.80 -12.99 -15.69
CA ARG A 49 0.57 -13.29 -16.43
C ARG A 49 -0.06 -12.05 -17.05
N LEU A 50 0.09 -10.90 -16.43
CA LEU A 50 -0.36 -9.60 -16.97
C LEU A 50 0.62 -8.99 -17.98
N GLY A 51 1.71 -9.67 -18.29
CA GLY A 51 2.65 -9.26 -19.33
C GLY A 51 3.85 -8.45 -18.86
N ALA A 52 4.04 -8.27 -17.55
CA ALA A 52 5.19 -7.54 -17.00
C ALA A 52 6.47 -8.39 -16.94
N ASP A 53 7.64 -7.72 -16.91
CA ASP A 53 8.91 -8.29 -16.48
C ASP A 53 8.98 -8.17 -14.94
N VAL A 54 9.13 -9.29 -14.22
CA VAL A 54 8.87 -9.29 -12.77
C VAL A 54 10.04 -9.88 -12.01
N VAL A 55 10.46 -9.17 -10.98
CA VAL A 55 11.48 -9.63 -10.03
C VAL A 55 10.91 -9.54 -8.61
N ALA A 56 11.07 -10.60 -7.82
CA ALA A 56 10.89 -10.52 -6.37
C ALA A 56 12.22 -10.19 -5.70
N VAL A 57 12.25 -9.13 -4.90
CA VAL A 57 13.43 -8.74 -4.12
C VAL A 57 13.15 -9.08 -2.66
N PRO A 58 13.82 -10.11 -2.10
CA PRO A 58 13.50 -10.66 -0.79
C PRO A 58 14.07 -9.81 0.36
N VAL A 59 13.61 -8.58 0.47
CA VAL A 59 13.95 -7.71 1.60
C VAL A 59 13.17 -8.19 2.82
N THR A 60 13.85 -8.78 3.78
CA THR A 60 13.22 -9.38 4.98
C THR A 60 13.70 -8.81 6.29
N ASP A 61 14.79 -8.05 6.30
CA ASP A 61 15.42 -7.45 7.48
C ASP A 61 16.14 -6.14 7.13
N ALA A 62 16.76 -5.51 8.13
CA ALA A 62 17.44 -4.23 7.97
C ALA A 62 18.68 -4.33 7.06
N ASP A 63 19.38 -5.45 7.06
CA ASP A 63 20.58 -5.64 6.24
C ASP A 63 20.18 -5.74 4.77
N SER A 64 19.21 -6.58 4.44
CA SER A 64 18.67 -6.71 3.07
C SER A 64 17.97 -5.44 2.58
N ALA A 65 17.40 -4.62 3.48
CA ALA A 65 16.82 -3.32 3.11
C ALA A 65 17.89 -2.25 2.79
N ASN A 66 19.13 -2.47 3.22
CA ASN A 66 20.26 -1.60 2.95
C ASN A 66 21.29 -2.22 1.98
N ASP A 67 20.95 -3.33 1.36
CA ASP A 67 21.75 -3.94 0.30
C ASP A 67 21.64 -3.12 -1.00
N GLU A 68 22.79 -2.70 -1.53
CA GLU A 68 22.88 -1.86 -2.73
C GLU A 68 22.31 -2.55 -3.98
N SER A 69 22.45 -3.87 -4.08
CA SER A 69 21.91 -4.63 -5.21
C SER A 69 20.38 -4.70 -5.18
N HIS A 70 19.77 -4.83 -3.99
CA HIS A 70 18.35 -4.74 -3.81
C HIS A 70 17.82 -3.33 -4.12
N ALA A 71 18.50 -2.30 -3.62
CA ALA A 71 18.15 -0.92 -3.90
C ALA A 71 18.22 -0.59 -5.39
N ALA A 72 19.28 -1.05 -6.09
CA ALA A 72 19.43 -0.89 -7.53
C ALA A 72 18.32 -1.62 -8.32
N ALA A 73 17.98 -2.85 -7.93
CA ALA A 73 16.89 -3.60 -8.56
C ALA A 73 15.54 -2.88 -8.44
N VAL A 74 15.26 -2.27 -7.27
CA VAL A 74 14.05 -1.47 -7.06
C VAL A 74 14.08 -0.19 -7.86
N GLU A 75 15.23 0.47 -7.97
CA GLU A 75 15.35 1.72 -8.73
C GLU A 75 15.08 1.57 -10.23
N GLU A 76 15.33 0.40 -10.78
CA GLU A 76 15.03 0.08 -12.19
C GLU A 76 13.55 -0.23 -12.46
N ALA A 77 12.71 -0.34 -11.42
CA ALA A 77 11.29 -0.71 -11.57
C ALA A 77 10.45 0.43 -12.15
N ASP A 78 9.39 0.08 -12.87
CA ASP A 78 8.29 0.98 -13.22
C ASP A 78 7.17 0.91 -12.18
N VAL A 79 7.00 -0.28 -11.58
CA VAL A 79 6.03 -0.53 -10.51
C VAL A 79 6.75 -1.20 -9.34
N VAL A 80 6.66 -0.60 -8.16
CA VAL A 80 7.11 -1.21 -6.91
C VAL A 80 5.89 -1.69 -6.13
N TYR A 81 5.80 -3.01 -5.93
CA TYR A 81 4.66 -3.65 -5.27
C TYR A 81 5.06 -4.15 -3.87
N PHE A 82 4.43 -3.60 -2.83
CA PHE A 82 4.58 -4.06 -1.45
C PHE A 82 3.44 -5.00 -1.06
N SER A 83 3.78 -6.23 -0.67
CA SER A 83 2.80 -7.24 -0.27
C SER A 83 2.18 -6.98 1.10
N GLY A 84 1.17 -7.78 1.44
CA GLY A 84 0.56 -7.84 2.77
C GLY A 84 1.45 -8.55 3.81
N GLY A 85 1.04 -8.43 5.09
CA GLY A 85 1.69 -8.99 6.27
C GLY A 85 1.61 -8.02 7.46
N ASN A 86 2.70 -7.86 8.18
CA ASN A 86 2.78 -6.98 9.35
C ASN A 86 3.19 -5.55 8.95
N PRO A 87 2.30 -4.54 9.03
CA PRO A 87 2.61 -3.17 8.62
C PRO A 87 3.65 -2.48 9.52
N MET A 88 3.67 -2.82 10.80
CA MET A 88 4.65 -2.26 11.74
C MET A 88 6.06 -2.75 11.43
N TYR A 89 6.18 -4.04 11.10
CA TYR A 89 7.46 -4.62 10.69
C TYR A 89 7.92 -4.04 9.35
N LEU A 90 7.02 -3.96 8.38
CA LEU A 90 7.30 -3.35 7.09
C LEU A 90 7.85 -1.93 7.25
N HIS A 91 7.17 -1.08 8.03
CA HIS A 91 7.63 0.27 8.31
C HIS A 91 8.99 0.29 9.00
N GLN A 92 9.19 -0.55 10.03
CA GLN A 92 10.45 -0.63 10.77
C GLN A 92 11.64 -0.97 9.86
N ILE A 93 11.47 -1.92 8.94
CA ILE A 93 12.54 -2.36 8.02
C ILE A 93 12.79 -1.33 6.92
N MET A 94 11.73 -0.73 6.38
CA MET A 94 11.84 0.23 5.27
C MET A 94 12.29 1.63 5.70
N LYS A 95 12.01 2.01 6.95
CA LYS A 95 12.33 3.36 7.44
C LYS A 95 13.83 3.67 7.26
N ASP A 96 14.10 4.77 6.56
CA ASP A 96 15.43 5.31 6.26
C ASP A 96 16.33 4.38 5.41
N SER A 97 15.82 3.22 4.93
CA SER A 97 16.59 2.24 4.16
C SER A 97 16.92 2.72 2.73
N LEU A 98 17.90 2.08 2.12
CA LEU A 98 18.25 2.31 0.72
C LEU A 98 17.10 1.88 -0.22
N VAL A 99 16.50 0.72 0.05
CA VAL A 99 15.38 0.19 -0.75
C VAL A 99 14.18 1.14 -0.72
N TRP A 100 13.82 1.71 0.45
CA TRP A 100 12.74 2.69 0.52
C TRP A 100 13.04 3.95 -0.29
N LYS A 101 14.27 4.47 -0.18
CA LYS A 101 14.70 5.63 -0.97
C LYS A 101 14.66 5.36 -2.47
N SER A 102 15.04 4.15 -2.91
CA SER A 102 14.89 3.74 -4.31
C SER A 102 13.42 3.67 -4.73
N ALA A 103 12.55 3.09 -3.91
CA ALA A 103 11.11 3.08 -4.17
C ALA A 103 10.55 4.50 -4.30
N GLN A 104 10.96 5.44 -3.43
CA GLN A 104 10.56 6.85 -3.54
C GLN A 104 10.95 7.46 -4.90
N ARG A 105 12.19 7.27 -5.34
CA ARG A 105 12.65 7.74 -6.65
C ARG A 105 11.86 7.15 -7.82
N VAL A 106 11.31 5.93 -7.68
CA VAL A 106 10.46 5.32 -8.72
C VAL A 106 9.20 6.15 -8.93
N TRP A 107 8.41 6.45 -7.90
CA TRP A 107 7.18 7.24 -8.12
C TRP A 107 7.46 8.72 -8.38
N GLU A 108 8.54 9.29 -7.84
CA GLU A 108 8.95 10.68 -8.12
C GLU A 108 9.27 10.91 -9.61
N ARG A 109 9.76 9.89 -10.32
CA ARG A 109 10.01 9.95 -11.76
C ARG A 109 8.83 9.49 -12.63
N GLY A 110 7.65 9.26 -12.04
CA GLY A 110 6.42 8.89 -12.76
C GLY A 110 6.10 7.40 -12.78
N GLY A 111 6.87 6.57 -12.09
CA GLY A 111 6.53 5.17 -11.83
C GLY A 111 5.42 5.02 -10.79
N VAL A 112 5.08 3.78 -10.44
CA VAL A 112 3.95 3.45 -9.58
C VAL A 112 4.41 2.78 -8.28
N TYR A 113 3.91 3.26 -7.16
CA TYR A 113 3.84 2.51 -5.91
C TYR A 113 2.51 1.76 -5.85
N ALA A 114 2.55 0.47 -5.60
CA ALA A 114 1.36 -0.33 -5.34
C ALA A 114 1.50 -1.05 -3.99
N GLY A 115 0.53 -0.90 -3.10
CA GLY A 115 0.55 -1.48 -1.76
C GLY A 115 -0.69 -2.33 -1.50
N CYS A 116 -0.49 -3.60 -1.12
CA CYS A 116 -1.55 -4.49 -0.68
C CYS A 116 -1.56 -4.56 0.84
N SER A 117 -2.74 -4.40 1.47
CA SER A 117 -2.91 -4.54 2.94
C SER A 117 -1.86 -3.74 3.73
N ALA A 118 -0.87 -4.38 4.34
CA ALA A 118 0.23 -3.73 5.06
C ALA A 118 0.96 -2.69 4.20
N GLY A 119 1.20 -2.99 2.91
CA GLY A 119 1.82 -2.06 1.97
C GLY A 119 0.99 -0.80 1.73
N ALA A 120 -0.34 -0.88 1.77
CA ALA A 120 -1.21 0.30 1.69
C ALA A 120 -1.23 1.08 3.02
N MET A 121 -1.25 0.38 4.15
CA MET A 121 -1.34 1.01 5.48
C MET A 121 -0.18 1.95 5.78
N ILE A 122 1.04 1.60 5.38
CA ILE A 122 2.24 2.41 5.67
C ILE A 122 2.30 3.73 4.89
N LEU A 123 1.43 3.92 3.90
CA LEU A 123 1.35 5.17 3.16
C LEU A 123 0.57 6.26 3.90
N GLY A 124 -0.31 5.91 4.83
CA GLY A 124 -0.98 6.87 5.72
C GLY A 124 0.00 7.53 6.69
N SER A 125 -0.51 8.44 7.53
CA SER A 125 0.31 9.09 8.55
C SER A 125 0.58 8.20 9.75
N GLU A 126 -0.36 7.31 10.08
CA GLU A 126 -0.30 6.44 11.24
C GLU A 126 -0.86 5.04 10.93
N VAL A 127 -0.33 4.03 11.62
CA VAL A 127 -0.90 2.67 11.65
C VAL A 127 -1.44 2.37 13.04
N PRO A 128 -2.72 1.94 13.18
CA PRO A 128 -3.25 1.53 14.47
C PRO A 128 -2.50 0.33 15.05
N ASP A 129 -2.17 0.39 16.33
CA ASP A 129 -1.67 -0.78 17.06
C ASP A 129 -2.84 -1.69 17.45
N PHE A 130 -3.09 -2.70 16.64
CA PHE A 130 -4.18 -3.66 16.87
C PHE A 130 -3.98 -4.49 18.15
N ARG A 131 -2.74 -4.65 18.65
CA ARG A 131 -2.47 -5.33 19.91
C ARG A 131 -2.94 -4.51 21.12
N ALA A 132 -2.88 -3.19 21.00
CA ALA A 132 -3.39 -2.24 21.99
C ALA A 132 -4.86 -1.88 21.73
N MET A 133 -5.62 -2.71 21.00
CA MET A 133 -7.00 -2.44 20.57
C MET A 133 -7.15 -1.08 19.88
N GLY A 134 -6.11 -0.63 19.17
CA GLY A 134 -6.09 0.65 18.45
C GLY A 134 -6.11 1.91 19.32
N LEU A 135 -5.97 1.77 20.64
CA LEU A 135 -5.83 2.91 21.55
C LEU A 135 -4.51 3.66 21.32
N ARG A 136 -3.56 3.00 20.66
CA ARG A 136 -2.29 3.57 20.21
C ARG A 136 -2.16 3.45 18.71
N SER A 137 -1.40 4.34 18.12
CA SER A 137 -0.98 4.27 16.73
C SER A 137 0.48 4.65 16.64
N VAL A 138 1.13 4.23 15.58
CA VAL A 138 2.53 4.50 15.32
C VAL A 138 2.62 5.32 14.04
N PRO A 139 3.36 6.45 14.06
CA PRO A 139 3.64 7.19 12.86
C PRO A 139 4.34 6.33 11.82
N VAL A 140 3.92 6.47 10.56
CA VAL A 140 4.50 5.80 9.40
C VAL A 140 4.88 6.83 8.35
N PHE A 141 4.89 6.50 7.06
CA PHE A 141 5.52 7.37 6.06
C PHE A 141 4.74 8.65 5.74
N GLY A 142 3.40 8.67 5.89
CA GLY A 142 2.60 9.86 5.62
C GLY A 142 2.69 10.35 4.16
N VAL A 143 2.84 9.43 3.21
CA VAL A 143 2.96 9.76 1.78
C VAL A 143 1.61 10.19 1.22
N VAL A 144 0.56 9.48 1.59
CA VAL A 144 -0.82 9.82 1.21
C VAL A 144 -1.44 10.67 2.31
N PRO A 145 -2.14 11.79 1.96
CA PRO A 145 -2.66 12.73 2.95
C PRO A 145 -3.93 12.20 3.64
N THR A 146 -3.79 11.08 4.33
CA THR A 146 -4.82 10.46 5.19
C THR A 146 -4.17 10.00 6.50
N ALA A 147 -4.89 10.10 7.60
CA ALA A 147 -4.37 9.64 8.89
C ALA A 147 -4.19 8.12 8.89
N PHE A 148 -5.21 7.40 8.44
CA PHE A 148 -5.21 5.94 8.46
C PHE A 148 -5.69 5.37 7.12
N VAL A 149 -5.04 4.31 6.67
CA VAL A 149 -5.57 3.42 5.62
C VAL A 149 -5.97 2.10 6.28
N ILE A 150 -7.23 1.71 6.15
CA ILE A 150 -7.79 0.47 6.71
C ILE A 150 -8.18 -0.45 5.55
N PRO A 151 -7.36 -1.42 5.20
CA PRO A 151 -7.68 -2.43 4.19
C PRO A 151 -8.70 -3.46 4.74
N HIS A 152 -9.26 -4.29 3.86
CA HIS A 152 -10.24 -5.34 4.21
C HIS A 152 -11.44 -4.78 4.98
N PHE A 153 -11.92 -3.60 4.56
CA PHE A 153 -12.86 -2.82 5.37
C PHE A 153 -14.22 -3.51 5.50
N ASP A 154 -14.73 -4.14 4.46
CA ASP A 154 -15.95 -4.95 4.45
C ASP A 154 -15.81 -6.26 5.24
N ALA A 155 -14.61 -6.84 5.28
CA ALA A 155 -14.28 -8.02 6.07
C ALA A 155 -13.89 -7.70 7.52
N PHE A 156 -13.92 -6.42 7.90
CA PHE A 156 -13.51 -5.96 9.23
C PHE A 156 -14.47 -6.51 10.30
N PRO A 157 -13.99 -7.32 11.26
CA PRO A 157 -14.87 -7.97 12.21
C PRO A 157 -15.71 -6.97 12.98
N MET A 158 -17.01 -7.30 13.20
CA MET A 158 -17.94 -6.40 13.89
C MET A 158 -17.44 -5.99 15.29
N MET A 159 -16.67 -6.83 15.95
CA MET A 159 -16.02 -6.53 17.24
C MET A 159 -15.04 -5.35 17.18
N TRP A 160 -14.58 -4.95 15.97
CA TRP A 160 -13.64 -3.83 15.77
C TRP A 160 -14.34 -2.50 15.46
N LYS A 161 -15.67 -2.48 15.33
CA LYS A 161 -16.43 -1.22 15.17
C LYS A 161 -16.14 -0.17 16.25
N PRO A 162 -15.96 -0.53 17.54
CA PRO A 162 -15.54 0.42 18.57
C PRO A 162 -14.18 1.05 18.29
N LEU A 163 -13.24 0.27 17.72
CA LEU A 163 -11.93 0.77 17.32
C LEU A 163 -12.07 1.80 16.21
N LEU A 164 -12.82 1.50 15.16
CA LEU A 164 -13.07 2.44 14.06
C LEU A 164 -13.65 3.75 14.56
N PHE A 165 -14.61 3.67 15.48
CA PHE A 165 -15.19 4.84 16.14
C PHE A 165 -14.15 5.63 16.95
N ALA A 166 -13.27 4.94 17.70
CA ALA A 166 -12.20 5.56 18.45
C ALA A 166 -11.16 6.24 17.54
N LEU A 167 -10.76 5.58 16.44
CA LEU A 167 -9.85 6.17 15.45
C LEU A 167 -10.46 7.41 14.81
N ARG A 168 -11.75 7.36 14.41
CA ARG A 168 -12.46 8.50 13.85
C ARG A 168 -12.52 9.69 14.82
N LYS A 169 -12.75 9.45 16.11
CA LYS A 169 -12.73 10.53 17.15
C LYS A 169 -11.35 11.18 17.32
N ARG A 170 -10.29 10.50 16.95
CA ARG A 170 -8.91 11.02 17.02
C ARG A 170 -8.54 11.88 15.82
N LEU A 171 -9.30 11.82 14.72
CA LEU A 171 -9.06 12.63 13.54
C LEU A 171 -9.12 14.13 13.93
N ARG A 172 -8.13 14.87 13.48
CA ARG A 172 -8.10 16.32 13.55
C ARG A 172 -8.93 16.92 12.42
N ALA A 173 -9.18 18.22 12.47
CA ALA A 173 -9.81 18.91 11.35
C ALA A 173 -8.94 18.77 10.09
N GLY A 174 -9.57 18.35 8.98
CA GLY A 174 -8.88 18.09 7.72
C GLY A 174 -8.24 16.70 7.58
N GLU A 175 -8.12 15.92 8.67
CA GLU A 175 -7.65 14.53 8.58
C GLU A 175 -8.77 13.58 8.17
N THR A 176 -8.39 12.54 7.45
CA THR A 176 -9.28 11.50 6.98
C THR A 176 -8.83 10.11 7.43
N LEU A 177 -9.75 9.16 7.44
CA LEU A 177 -9.48 7.72 7.49
C LEU A 177 -10.08 7.11 6.22
N LEU A 178 -9.26 6.37 5.50
CA LEU A 178 -9.64 5.70 4.25
C LEU A 178 -9.84 4.21 4.51
N GLY A 179 -11.07 3.72 4.42
CA GLY A 179 -11.40 2.30 4.38
C GLY A 179 -11.44 1.81 2.93
N VAL A 180 -10.85 0.66 2.66
CA VAL A 180 -10.87 0.04 1.33
C VAL A 180 -11.32 -1.40 1.46
N ASP A 181 -12.39 -1.76 0.76
CA ASP A 181 -12.96 -3.12 0.77
C ASP A 181 -12.04 -4.14 0.11
N GLU A 182 -12.29 -5.43 0.33
CA GLU A 182 -11.59 -6.50 -0.38
C GLU A 182 -11.83 -6.43 -1.90
N ASP A 183 -10.90 -6.93 -2.69
CA ASP A 183 -10.93 -6.86 -4.15
C ASP A 183 -11.11 -5.43 -4.73
N THR A 184 -10.76 -4.41 -3.96
CA THR A 184 -10.91 -3.00 -4.30
C THR A 184 -9.59 -2.26 -4.13
N ALA A 185 -9.38 -1.24 -4.93
CA ALA A 185 -8.23 -0.35 -4.84
C ALA A 185 -8.67 1.11 -4.98
N VAL A 186 -7.86 1.99 -4.40
CA VAL A 186 -7.94 3.43 -4.63
C VAL A 186 -6.68 3.84 -5.38
N VAL A 187 -6.84 4.36 -6.58
CA VAL A 187 -5.74 4.70 -7.50
C VAL A 187 -5.77 6.18 -7.80
N GLY A 188 -4.65 6.84 -7.65
CA GLY A 188 -4.55 8.29 -7.88
C GLY A 188 -3.13 8.82 -7.84
N THR A 189 -3.00 10.13 -7.93
CA THR A 189 -1.72 10.85 -7.80
C THR A 189 -1.78 11.79 -6.60
N LEU A 190 -0.64 12.03 -5.98
CA LEU A 190 -0.53 12.97 -4.86
C LEU A 190 -0.95 14.38 -5.32
N GLY A 191 -1.86 15.00 -4.57
CA GLY A 191 -2.44 16.30 -4.91
C GLY A 191 -3.51 16.27 -6.00
N GLY A 192 -3.84 15.10 -6.57
CA GLY A 192 -4.90 14.91 -7.55
C GLY A 192 -6.12 14.17 -7.00
N GLU A 193 -6.96 13.71 -7.92
CA GLU A 193 -8.11 12.88 -7.60
C GLU A 193 -7.72 11.40 -7.47
N TRP A 194 -8.47 10.68 -6.65
CA TRP A 194 -8.35 9.25 -6.42
C TRP A 194 -9.60 8.55 -6.90
N THR A 195 -9.43 7.51 -7.70
CA THR A 195 -10.52 6.72 -8.29
C THR A 195 -10.64 5.37 -7.61
N VAL A 196 -11.86 4.95 -7.30
CA VAL A 196 -12.14 3.61 -6.81
C VAL A 196 -12.18 2.63 -7.98
N MET A 197 -11.39 1.58 -7.90
CA MET A 197 -11.30 0.52 -8.91
C MET A 197 -11.46 -0.86 -8.26
N GLY A 198 -11.86 -1.86 -9.02
CA GLY A 198 -12.03 -3.23 -8.53
C GLY A 198 -13.48 -3.65 -8.44
N LYS A 199 -13.95 -4.20 -7.29
CA LYS A 199 -15.27 -4.82 -7.21
C LYS A 199 -16.24 -4.20 -6.21
N SER A 200 -15.75 -3.50 -5.18
CA SER A 200 -16.56 -3.01 -4.07
C SER A 200 -16.39 -1.49 -3.88
N GLN A 201 -16.15 -1.02 -2.69
CA GLN A 201 -16.24 0.38 -2.33
C GLN A 201 -15.01 0.87 -1.57
N ALA A 202 -14.84 2.20 -1.55
CA ALA A 202 -13.96 2.89 -0.62
C ALA A 202 -14.80 3.79 0.31
N HIS A 203 -14.35 3.91 1.54
CA HIS A 203 -15.03 4.64 2.60
C HIS A 203 -14.13 5.74 3.15
N LEU A 204 -14.55 6.98 3.02
CA LEU A 204 -13.81 8.12 3.52
C LEU A 204 -14.49 8.68 4.77
N PHE A 205 -13.81 8.57 5.90
CA PHE A 205 -14.28 9.11 7.17
C PHE A 205 -13.55 10.39 7.48
N THR A 206 -14.31 11.37 7.92
CA THR A 206 -13.81 12.61 8.53
C THR A 206 -14.31 12.67 9.97
N LYS A 207 -13.89 13.71 10.70
CA LYS A 207 -14.43 13.99 12.03
C LYS A 207 -15.96 14.16 12.00
N ASP A 208 -16.48 14.80 10.95
CA ASP A 208 -17.85 15.28 10.86
C ASP A 208 -18.77 14.36 10.05
N GLY A 209 -18.22 13.45 9.26
CA GLY A 209 -19.05 12.62 8.38
C GLY A 209 -18.32 11.37 7.83
N GLU A 210 -19.07 10.67 7.00
CA GLU A 210 -18.62 9.52 6.25
C GLU A 210 -19.18 9.63 4.83
N ARG A 211 -18.36 9.27 3.86
CA ARG A 211 -18.78 9.10 2.46
C ARG A 211 -18.27 7.78 1.93
N THR A 212 -19.13 7.10 1.19
CA THR A 212 -18.80 5.86 0.48
C THR A 212 -18.74 6.15 -1.01
N TYR A 213 -17.76 5.59 -1.67
CA TYR A 213 -17.51 5.75 -3.10
C TYR A 213 -17.52 4.38 -3.78
N ALA A 214 -18.35 4.23 -4.78
CA ALA A 214 -18.44 3.03 -5.61
C ALA A 214 -17.33 3.00 -6.68
N VAL A 215 -17.15 1.84 -7.29
CA VAL A 215 -16.23 1.69 -8.43
C VAL A 215 -16.54 2.72 -9.52
N GLY A 216 -15.51 3.41 -10.00
CA GLY A 216 -15.56 4.48 -10.98
C GLY A 216 -15.77 5.88 -10.39
N GLU A 217 -16.15 6.00 -9.13
CA GLU A 217 -16.24 7.30 -8.47
C GLU A 217 -14.87 7.82 -8.03
N THR A 218 -14.76 9.14 -7.97
CA THR A 218 -13.52 9.85 -7.59
C THR A 218 -13.71 10.70 -6.34
N PHE A 219 -12.61 10.92 -5.63
CA PHE A 219 -12.55 11.83 -4.48
C PHE A 219 -11.16 12.42 -4.31
N SER A 220 -11.05 13.51 -3.55
CA SER A 220 -9.78 14.09 -3.17
C SER A 220 -9.42 13.72 -1.73
N LEU A 221 -8.12 13.53 -1.47
CA LEU A 221 -7.56 13.37 -0.13
C LEU A 221 -6.83 14.67 0.27
N GLY A 222 -6.97 15.08 1.53
CA GLY A 222 -6.17 16.18 2.08
C GLY A 222 -6.65 17.59 1.67
N GLN A 223 -7.96 17.77 1.46
CA GLN A 223 -8.58 19.11 1.33
C GLN A 223 -9.19 19.57 2.63
#